data_cb9d6ee16fa02969468254ffb4b6fe5d
#
_entry.id   cb9d6ee16fa02969468254ffb4b6fe5d
#
_cell.length_a   1.000
_cell.length_b   1.000
_cell.length_c   1.000
_cell.angle_alpha   90.00
_cell.angle_beta   90.00
_cell.angle_gamma   90.00
#
_symmetry.space_group_name_H-M   'P 1'
#
loop_
_entity.id
_entity.type
_entity.pdbx_description
1 polymer ?
#
loop_
_entity_poly.entity_id
_entity_poly.type
_entity_poly.pdbx_seq_one_letter_code
_entity_poly.pdbx_strand_id
1 'polypeptide(L)'
;MDYIVSVKGVSKSYGEVQALKDVCFEVKPGEIFGLIGPDGAGKTTLFRILTTLVLADEGKAEVCGQDVVKNYKEIRRQAGYMPGRFSLYQDLSVEENLTFFATLFNTTIRENYALVKGIYQQIEPFKHRRAGKLSGGMKQKLALSCALIHRPSILFLDEPTTGVDPVSRKEFWDMLLKLKQEGLTIIAATPYLNEMKCCDRIAFIREGKIQGIDTPDRILQQFSSILSPEGLSFNEPQVTGRYAIEVEGLTKQFGNFTAVDHISFKVRQGEIFGFLGANGAGKTTAMRMLCGLSQPTGGKGTVAGFDIATQYEQVKKKIGYMSQKFSLYEDLKVWENIRLYAGIYGMSDKEIAEKTDKVLEQLGLLNEKNTLVRS
;
A
#
# COMPACT_ATOMS: atom_id res chain seq x y z
N MET A 1 7.14 -33.52 4.26
CA MET A 1 6.12 -32.71 4.96
C MET A 1 5.05 -32.39 3.95
N ASP A 2 3.80 -32.69 4.25
CA ASP A 2 2.68 -32.42 3.35
C ASP A 2 2.35 -30.92 3.27
N TYR A 3 2.64 -30.20 4.35
CA TYR A 3 2.42 -28.75 4.46
C TYR A 3 3.61 -28.03 5.06
N ILE A 4 3.95 -26.86 4.51
CA ILE A 4 5.02 -25.99 5.04
C ILE A 4 4.47 -25.03 6.10
N VAL A 5 3.17 -24.70 6.05
CA VAL A 5 2.45 -23.96 7.08
C VAL A 5 1.19 -24.72 7.43
N SER A 6 0.92 -24.87 8.73
CA SER A 6 -0.32 -25.43 9.26
C SER A 6 -0.84 -24.53 10.39
N VAL A 7 -2.08 -24.09 10.27
CA VAL A 7 -2.78 -23.22 11.24
C VAL A 7 -4.05 -23.90 11.67
N LYS A 8 -4.24 -24.09 12.97
CA LYS A 8 -5.36 -24.84 13.56
C LYS A 8 -5.96 -24.06 14.72
N GLY A 9 -7.16 -23.51 14.52
CA GLY A 9 -7.94 -22.84 15.55
C GLY A 9 -7.31 -21.57 16.11
N VAL A 10 -6.52 -20.85 15.31
CA VAL A 10 -5.79 -19.67 15.78
C VAL A 10 -6.73 -18.50 16.02
N SER A 11 -6.74 -17.99 17.25
CA SER A 11 -7.50 -16.81 17.69
C SER A 11 -6.55 -15.77 18.28
N LYS A 12 -6.89 -14.48 18.09
CA LYS A 12 -6.14 -13.35 18.65
C LYS A 12 -7.02 -12.15 18.91
N SER A 13 -6.91 -11.59 20.11
CA SER A 13 -7.61 -10.37 20.51
C SER A 13 -6.61 -9.27 20.93
N TYR A 14 -7.01 -8.03 20.75
CA TYR A 14 -6.35 -6.83 21.24
C TYR A 14 -7.39 -6.00 22.01
N GLY A 15 -7.36 -6.10 23.33
CA GLY A 15 -8.43 -5.56 24.18
C GLY A 15 -9.78 -6.16 23.80
N GLU A 16 -10.75 -5.35 23.45
CA GLU A 16 -12.10 -5.78 23.05
C GLU A 16 -12.19 -6.23 21.57
N VAL A 17 -11.16 -5.95 20.76
CA VAL A 17 -11.18 -6.26 19.34
C VAL A 17 -10.61 -7.66 19.10
N GLN A 18 -11.45 -8.58 18.65
CA GLN A 18 -11.03 -9.92 18.24
C GLN A 18 -10.56 -9.90 16.78
N ALA A 19 -9.25 -9.81 16.57
CA ALA A 19 -8.62 -9.68 15.26
C ALA A 19 -8.61 -10.99 14.46
N LEU A 20 -8.53 -12.15 15.14
CA LEU A 20 -8.61 -13.48 14.51
C LEU A 20 -9.53 -14.37 15.34
N LYS A 21 -10.33 -15.20 14.65
CA LYS A 21 -11.37 -16.05 15.24
C LYS A 21 -11.32 -17.43 14.62
N ASP A 22 -10.75 -18.40 15.32
CA ASP A 22 -10.71 -19.82 14.93
C ASP A 22 -10.19 -20.03 13.51
N VAL A 23 -9.06 -19.41 13.17
CA VAL A 23 -8.47 -19.46 11.83
C VAL A 23 -7.80 -20.80 11.60
N CYS A 24 -8.18 -21.48 10.50
CA CYS A 24 -7.64 -22.78 10.09
C CYS A 24 -7.29 -22.76 8.59
N PHE A 25 -6.04 -23.13 8.24
CA PHE A 25 -5.61 -23.36 6.85
C PHE A 25 -4.25 -24.06 6.80
N GLU A 26 -3.91 -24.56 5.62
CA GLU A 26 -2.64 -25.24 5.34
C GLU A 26 -2.08 -24.74 4.01
N VAL A 27 -0.74 -24.63 3.93
CA VAL A 27 0.01 -24.19 2.75
C VAL A 27 0.98 -25.28 2.33
N LYS A 28 0.99 -25.65 1.05
CA LYS A 28 1.89 -26.65 0.49
C LYS A 28 3.25 -26.05 0.16
N PRO A 29 4.33 -26.85 0.19
CA PRO A 29 5.63 -26.39 -0.30
C PRO A 29 5.57 -25.98 -1.77
N GLY A 30 6.26 -24.88 -2.12
CA GLY A 30 6.39 -24.40 -3.50
C GLY A 30 5.14 -23.73 -4.09
N GLU A 31 4.08 -23.46 -3.28
CA GLU A 31 2.93 -22.71 -3.78
C GLU A 31 3.02 -21.22 -3.43
N ILE A 32 2.34 -20.38 -4.21
CA ILE A 32 1.98 -19.01 -3.83
C ILE A 32 0.58 -19.06 -3.24
N PHE A 33 0.48 -18.84 -1.94
CA PHE A 33 -0.79 -18.76 -1.22
C PHE A 33 -1.17 -17.32 -0.96
N GLY A 34 -2.32 -16.89 -1.46
CA GLY A 34 -2.84 -15.53 -1.30
C GLY A 34 -3.74 -15.39 -0.06
N LEU A 35 -3.62 -14.30 0.67
CA LEU A 35 -4.54 -13.93 1.74
C LEU A 35 -5.23 -12.62 1.35
N ILE A 36 -6.53 -12.70 0.99
CA ILE A 36 -7.32 -11.54 0.56
C ILE A 36 -8.37 -11.17 1.61
N GLY A 37 -8.64 -9.90 1.77
CA GLY A 37 -9.68 -9.38 2.65
C GLY A 37 -9.57 -7.87 2.84
N PRO A 38 -10.60 -7.22 3.35
CA PRO A 38 -10.59 -5.78 3.61
C PRO A 38 -9.53 -5.39 4.64
N ASP A 39 -9.28 -4.09 4.76
CA ASP A 39 -8.43 -3.56 5.82
C ASP A 39 -9.06 -3.88 7.18
N GLY A 40 -8.20 -4.21 8.15
CA GLY A 40 -8.67 -4.65 9.47
C GLY A 40 -9.16 -6.10 9.55
N ALA A 41 -9.19 -6.87 8.45
CA ALA A 41 -9.66 -8.27 8.47
C ALA A 41 -8.79 -9.26 9.26
N GLY A 42 -7.61 -8.84 9.74
CA GLY A 42 -6.69 -9.68 10.52
C GLY A 42 -5.47 -10.21 9.75
N LYS A 43 -5.29 -9.85 8.46
CA LYS A 43 -4.16 -10.33 7.62
C LYS A 43 -2.79 -10.12 8.26
N THR A 44 -2.47 -8.89 8.64
CA THR A 44 -1.20 -8.53 9.29
C THR A 44 -1.04 -9.22 10.65
N THR A 45 -2.11 -9.37 11.43
CA THR A 45 -2.06 -10.09 12.71
C THR A 45 -1.68 -11.55 12.50
N LEU A 46 -2.28 -12.20 11.51
CA LEU A 46 -1.96 -13.58 11.14
C LEU A 46 -0.48 -13.70 10.72
N PHE A 47 0.01 -12.81 9.87
CA PHE A 47 1.43 -12.81 9.47
C PHE A 47 2.37 -12.62 10.66
N ARG A 48 2.05 -11.72 11.58
CA ARG A 48 2.84 -11.53 12.81
C ARG A 48 2.89 -12.76 13.69
N ILE A 49 1.83 -13.57 13.74
CA ILE A 49 1.83 -14.85 14.47
C ILE A 49 2.72 -15.85 13.73
N LEU A 50 2.57 -16.03 12.43
CA LEU A 50 3.35 -16.98 11.63
C LEU A 50 4.85 -16.64 11.58
N THR A 51 5.18 -15.35 11.59
CA THR A 51 6.56 -14.84 11.66
C THR A 51 7.07 -14.69 13.10
N THR A 52 6.35 -15.20 14.08
CA THR A 52 6.73 -15.26 15.49
C THR A 52 6.90 -13.91 16.19
N LEU A 53 6.27 -12.85 15.67
CA LEU A 53 6.31 -11.50 16.24
C LEU A 53 5.24 -11.27 17.30
N VAL A 54 4.14 -12.02 17.26
CA VAL A 54 3.01 -11.95 18.18
C VAL A 54 2.57 -13.37 18.54
N LEU A 55 2.16 -13.61 19.77
CA LEU A 55 1.60 -14.88 20.21
C LEU A 55 0.10 -14.93 19.92
N ALA A 56 -0.38 -16.08 19.46
CA ALA A 56 -1.82 -16.38 19.44
C ALA A 56 -2.34 -16.51 20.88
N ASP A 57 -3.62 -16.21 21.08
CA ASP A 57 -4.28 -16.43 22.38
C ASP A 57 -4.75 -17.88 22.50
N GLU A 58 -5.18 -18.46 21.34
CA GLU A 58 -5.65 -19.84 21.24
C GLU A 58 -5.18 -20.47 19.92
N GLY A 59 -5.26 -21.80 19.87
CA GLY A 59 -4.91 -22.59 18.69
C GLY A 59 -3.43 -22.90 18.57
N LYS A 60 -3.03 -23.43 17.41
CA LYS A 60 -1.66 -23.83 17.11
C LYS A 60 -1.29 -23.39 15.69
N ALA A 61 -0.06 -22.97 15.50
CA ALA A 61 0.49 -22.70 14.18
C ALA A 61 1.91 -23.30 14.07
N GLU A 62 2.19 -23.85 12.91
CA GLU A 62 3.49 -24.40 12.56
C GLU A 62 3.96 -23.81 11.23
N VAL A 63 5.25 -23.50 11.14
CA VAL A 63 5.92 -23.00 9.94
C VAL A 63 7.19 -23.81 9.72
N CYS A 64 7.38 -24.35 8.53
CA CYS A 64 8.48 -25.27 8.20
C CYS A 64 8.56 -26.47 9.17
N GLY A 65 7.42 -26.98 9.62
CA GLY A 65 7.32 -28.07 10.60
C GLY A 65 7.72 -27.68 12.03
N GLN A 66 7.87 -26.40 12.32
CA GLN A 66 8.27 -25.86 13.61
C GLN A 66 7.11 -25.10 14.27
N ASP A 67 6.87 -25.35 15.56
CA ASP A 67 5.87 -24.62 16.35
C ASP A 67 6.27 -23.16 16.52
N VAL A 68 5.37 -22.23 16.18
CA VAL A 68 5.64 -20.77 16.18
C VAL A 68 5.99 -20.19 17.54
N VAL A 69 5.65 -20.88 18.63
CA VAL A 69 5.94 -20.45 19.99
C VAL A 69 7.26 -21.05 20.48
N LYS A 70 7.43 -22.37 20.31
CA LYS A 70 8.57 -23.10 20.87
C LYS A 70 9.84 -22.92 20.06
N ASN A 71 9.71 -22.88 18.73
CA ASN A 71 10.82 -22.94 17.78
C ASN A 71 10.99 -21.63 17.00
N TYR A 72 10.66 -20.49 17.60
CA TYR A 72 10.66 -19.18 16.92
C TYR A 72 12.02 -18.79 16.30
N LYS A 73 13.15 -19.24 16.88
CA LYS A 73 14.48 -18.92 16.35
C LYS A 73 14.76 -19.65 15.03
N GLU A 74 14.36 -20.91 14.95
CA GLU A 74 14.49 -21.76 13.76
C GLU A 74 13.60 -21.23 12.64
N ILE A 75 12.36 -20.84 12.94
CA ILE A 75 11.43 -20.24 11.98
C ILE A 75 12.02 -18.92 11.43
N ARG A 76 12.54 -18.03 12.28
CA ARG A 76 13.14 -16.76 11.84
C ARG A 76 14.36 -16.94 10.94
N ARG A 77 15.07 -18.06 11.03
CA ARG A 77 16.18 -18.39 10.14
C ARG A 77 15.71 -18.91 8.78
N GLN A 78 14.53 -19.50 8.71
CA GLN A 78 13.97 -20.14 7.51
C GLN A 78 12.91 -19.28 6.81
N ALA A 79 12.42 -18.22 7.44
CA ALA A 79 11.38 -17.38 6.92
C ALA A 79 11.92 -15.98 6.54
N GLY A 80 11.60 -15.52 5.34
CA GLY A 80 11.71 -14.12 4.95
C GLY A 80 10.40 -13.39 5.25
N TYR A 81 10.47 -12.16 5.76
CA TYR A 81 9.29 -11.35 6.01
C TYR A 81 9.45 -9.93 5.49
N MET A 82 8.49 -9.52 4.69
CA MET A 82 8.37 -8.17 4.16
C MET A 82 7.07 -7.55 4.69
N PRO A 83 7.12 -6.66 5.70
CA PRO A 83 5.95 -6.03 6.27
C PRO A 83 5.39 -4.95 5.34
N GLY A 84 4.09 -4.65 5.45
CA GLY A 84 3.38 -3.69 4.60
C GLY A 84 3.88 -2.24 4.73
N ARG A 85 4.47 -1.89 5.88
CA ARG A 85 5.18 -0.61 6.02
C ARG A 85 6.65 -0.82 5.68
N PHE A 86 7.22 0.12 4.91
CA PHE A 86 8.65 0.09 4.59
C PHE A 86 9.49 0.10 5.88
N SER A 87 10.13 -1.02 6.18
CA SER A 87 10.81 -1.32 7.45
C SER A 87 12.33 -1.22 7.38
N LEU A 88 12.87 -0.90 6.21
CA LEU A 88 14.32 -0.76 6.04
C LEU A 88 14.83 0.60 6.55
N TYR A 89 16.12 0.65 6.87
CA TYR A 89 16.78 1.86 7.38
C TYR A 89 16.87 2.90 6.26
N GLN A 90 16.08 3.96 6.36
CA GLN A 90 15.95 4.98 5.32
C GLN A 90 17.23 5.81 5.13
N ASP A 91 18.02 5.98 6.17
CA ASP A 91 19.29 6.73 6.17
C ASP A 91 20.47 5.91 5.64
N LEU A 92 20.37 4.60 5.66
CA LEU A 92 21.34 3.70 5.05
C LEU A 92 21.14 3.63 3.53
N SER A 93 22.24 3.40 2.82
CA SER A 93 22.22 3.13 1.38
C SER A 93 21.61 1.75 1.07
N VAL A 94 21.39 1.48 -0.21
CA VAL A 94 20.92 0.18 -0.69
C VAL A 94 21.87 -0.95 -0.26
N GLU A 95 23.18 -0.76 -0.48
CA GLU A 95 24.21 -1.74 -0.15
C GLU A 95 24.36 -1.94 1.37
N GLU A 96 24.31 -0.86 2.16
CA GLU A 96 24.36 -0.95 3.63
C GLU A 96 23.15 -1.68 4.21
N ASN A 97 21.93 -1.43 3.70
CA ASN A 97 20.75 -2.20 4.12
C ASN A 97 20.94 -3.70 3.82
N LEU A 98 21.34 -4.05 2.59
CA LEU A 98 21.51 -5.46 2.23
C LEU A 98 22.64 -6.13 3.03
N THR A 99 23.74 -5.42 3.27
CA THR A 99 24.85 -5.89 4.12
C THR A 99 24.42 -6.11 5.56
N PHE A 100 23.61 -5.20 6.11
CA PHE A 100 23.07 -5.35 7.46
C PHE A 100 22.27 -6.65 7.61
N PHE A 101 21.32 -6.91 6.69
CA PHE A 101 20.54 -8.14 6.74
C PHE A 101 21.37 -9.38 6.47
N ALA A 102 22.33 -9.34 5.54
CA ALA A 102 23.23 -10.47 5.31
C ALA A 102 24.02 -10.80 6.59
N THR A 103 24.59 -9.79 7.26
CA THR A 103 25.35 -9.96 8.52
C THR A 103 24.47 -10.52 9.64
N LEU A 104 23.21 -10.05 9.76
CA LEU A 104 22.26 -10.54 10.76
C LEU A 104 22.03 -12.05 10.67
N PHE A 105 22.08 -12.59 9.45
CA PHE A 105 21.92 -14.02 9.18
C PHE A 105 23.23 -14.76 8.95
N ASN A 106 24.38 -14.19 9.35
CA ASN A 106 25.73 -14.77 9.22
C ASN A 106 26.09 -15.17 7.79
N THR A 107 25.74 -14.33 6.81
CA THR A 107 26.10 -14.50 5.40
C THR A 107 26.61 -13.19 4.82
N THR A 108 26.98 -13.19 3.55
CA THR A 108 27.44 -12.00 2.83
C THR A 108 26.67 -11.81 1.52
N ILE A 109 26.65 -10.58 1.01
CA ILE A 109 26.06 -10.31 -0.32
C ILE A 109 26.75 -11.18 -1.38
N ARG A 110 28.07 -11.34 -1.30
CA ARG A 110 28.85 -12.10 -2.28
C ARG A 110 28.46 -13.58 -2.32
N GLU A 111 28.27 -14.21 -1.16
CA GLU A 111 27.86 -15.62 -1.05
C GLU A 111 26.49 -15.89 -1.65
N ASN A 112 25.56 -14.98 -1.45
CA ASN A 112 24.16 -15.15 -1.85
C ASN A 112 23.73 -14.22 -3.01
N TYR A 113 24.71 -13.59 -3.71
CA TYR A 113 24.42 -12.68 -4.83
C TYR A 113 23.57 -13.36 -5.91
N ALA A 114 23.87 -14.61 -6.27
CA ALA A 114 23.14 -15.34 -7.29
C ALA A 114 21.64 -15.44 -6.98
N LEU A 115 21.28 -15.59 -5.71
CA LEU A 115 19.90 -15.70 -5.25
C LEU A 115 19.12 -14.40 -5.44
N VAL A 116 19.75 -13.26 -5.13
CA VAL A 116 19.10 -11.95 -5.21
C VAL A 116 19.37 -11.22 -6.53
N LYS A 117 20.24 -11.74 -7.39
CA LYS A 117 20.73 -11.10 -8.62
C LYS A 117 19.59 -10.59 -9.49
N GLY A 118 18.58 -11.40 -9.75
CA GLY A 118 17.45 -11.02 -10.64
C GLY A 118 16.68 -9.79 -10.16
N ILE A 119 16.71 -9.52 -8.86
CA ILE A 119 16.03 -8.39 -8.20
C ILE A 119 17.03 -7.26 -7.97
N TYR A 120 18.15 -7.58 -7.33
CA TYR A 120 19.16 -6.62 -6.89
C TYR A 120 19.83 -5.91 -8.06
N GLN A 121 20.13 -6.60 -9.15
CA GLN A 121 20.76 -6.03 -10.34
C GLN A 121 20.04 -4.79 -10.89
N GLN A 122 18.72 -4.70 -10.70
CA GLN A 122 17.93 -3.55 -11.14
C GLN A 122 18.11 -2.31 -10.26
N ILE A 123 18.55 -2.50 -9.00
CA ILE A 123 18.80 -1.42 -8.04
C ILE A 123 20.30 -1.23 -7.72
N GLU A 124 21.13 -2.15 -8.13
CA GLU A 124 22.59 -2.13 -7.94
C GLU A 124 23.27 -0.87 -8.48
N PRO A 125 22.89 -0.29 -9.63
CA PRO A 125 23.41 1.01 -10.08
C PRO A 125 23.21 2.14 -9.07
N PHE A 126 22.27 1.98 -8.14
CA PHE A 126 21.95 2.95 -7.09
C PHE A 126 22.41 2.51 -5.70
N LYS A 127 23.36 1.56 -5.62
CA LYS A 127 23.78 0.92 -4.37
C LYS A 127 24.25 1.88 -3.26
N HIS A 128 24.80 3.02 -3.63
CA HIS A 128 25.23 4.07 -2.69
C HIS A 128 24.15 5.11 -2.39
N ARG A 129 22.94 5.00 -3.00
CA ARG A 129 21.83 5.90 -2.72
C ARG A 129 21.13 5.50 -1.43
N ARG A 130 20.81 6.47 -0.57
CA ARG A 130 20.01 6.23 0.64
C ARG A 130 18.64 5.63 0.30
N ALA A 131 18.21 4.63 1.06
CA ALA A 131 16.94 3.94 0.84
C ALA A 131 15.72 4.89 0.91
N GLY A 132 15.77 5.91 1.75
CA GLY A 132 14.73 6.94 1.82
C GLY A 132 14.50 7.71 0.52
N LYS A 133 15.52 7.81 -0.35
CA LYS A 133 15.48 8.53 -1.64
C LYS A 133 15.14 7.64 -2.85
N LEU A 134 14.83 6.36 -2.63
CA LEU A 134 14.42 5.44 -3.68
C LEU A 134 12.95 5.66 -4.07
N SER A 135 12.59 5.30 -5.31
CA SER A 135 11.17 5.19 -5.72
C SER A 135 10.48 4.04 -4.99
N GLY A 136 9.13 4.02 -4.98
CA GLY A 136 8.36 2.96 -4.35
C GLY A 136 8.75 1.57 -4.85
N GLY A 137 8.80 1.35 -6.17
CA GLY A 137 9.22 0.07 -6.76
C GLY A 137 10.66 -0.33 -6.41
N MET A 138 11.60 0.63 -6.35
CA MET A 138 12.97 0.34 -5.92
C MET A 138 13.05 -0.03 -4.43
N LYS A 139 12.23 0.61 -3.58
CA LYS A 139 12.13 0.26 -2.15
C LYS A 139 11.64 -1.17 -1.97
N GLN A 140 10.64 -1.58 -2.75
CA GLN A 140 10.12 -2.95 -2.70
C GLN A 140 11.15 -3.97 -3.18
N LYS A 141 11.88 -3.68 -4.26
CA LYS A 141 12.98 -4.54 -4.74
C LYS A 141 14.08 -4.68 -3.68
N LEU A 142 14.44 -3.61 -2.99
CA LEU A 142 15.41 -3.66 -1.89
C LEU A 142 14.87 -4.49 -0.71
N ALA A 143 13.62 -4.27 -0.30
CA ALA A 143 13.01 -5.01 0.80
C ALA A 143 12.92 -6.51 0.49
N LEU A 144 12.54 -6.87 -0.74
CA LEU A 144 12.53 -8.26 -1.19
C LEU A 144 13.94 -8.86 -1.21
N SER A 145 14.96 -8.14 -1.71
CA SER A 145 16.36 -8.60 -1.68
C SER A 145 16.84 -8.86 -0.25
N CYS A 146 16.52 -7.96 0.70
CA CYS A 146 16.86 -8.15 2.11
C CYS A 146 16.13 -9.35 2.74
N ALA A 147 14.87 -9.58 2.38
CA ALA A 147 14.10 -10.71 2.89
C ALA A 147 14.57 -12.07 2.32
N LEU A 148 15.26 -12.07 1.18
CA LEU A 148 15.76 -13.27 0.50
C LEU A 148 17.23 -13.59 0.75
N ILE A 149 18.03 -12.63 1.22
CA ILE A 149 19.49 -12.76 1.27
C ILE A 149 19.99 -13.97 2.08
N HIS A 150 19.21 -14.48 3.00
CA HIS A 150 19.54 -15.62 3.86
C HIS A 150 18.98 -16.96 3.37
N ARG A 151 18.48 -17.04 2.13
CA ARG A 151 17.88 -18.25 1.51
C ARG A 151 16.71 -18.85 2.31
N PRO A 152 15.64 -18.10 2.55
CA PRO A 152 14.51 -18.61 3.29
C PRO A 152 13.81 -19.74 2.52
N SER A 153 13.19 -20.68 3.24
CA SER A 153 12.31 -21.73 2.68
C SER A 153 10.90 -21.22 2.39
N ILE A 154 10.50 -20.13 3.08
CA ILE A 154 9.20 -19.49 2.94
C ILE A 154 9.33 -17.98 3.04
N LEU A 155 8.54 -17.28 2.23
CA LEU A 155 8.49 -15.81 2.19
C LEU A 155 7.08 -15.30 2.54
N PHE A 156 6.99 -14.44 3.53
CA PHE A 156 5.77 -13.74 3.92
C PHE A 156 5.80 -12.30 3.40
N LEU A 157 4.78 -11.91 2.64
CA LEU A 157 4.66 -10.60 2.01
C LEU A 157 3.36 -9.92 2.43
N ASP A 158 3.45 -8.91 3.28
CA ASP A 158 2.30 -8.15 3.77
C ASP A 158 2.13 -6.89 2.91
N GLU A 159 1.15 -6.89 2.02
CA GLU A 159 0.84 -5.80 1.08
C GLU A 159 2.07 -5.28 0.31
N PRO A 160 2.83 -6.15 -0.37
CA PRO A 160 4.16 -5.82 -0.89
C PRO A 160 4.15 -4.76 -1.99
N THR A 161 3.02 -4.48 -2.60
CA THR A 161 2.89 -3.58 -3.76
C THR A 161 2.02 -2.36 -3.47
N THR A 162 1.62 -2.14 -2.22
CA THR A 162 0.86 -0.96 -1.82
C THR A 162 1.66 0.31 -2.09
N GLY A 163 1.06 1.27 -2.82
CA GLY A 163 1.72 2.51 -3.24
C GLY A 163 2.73 2.38 -4.38
N VAL A 164 2.79 1.22 -5.04
CA VAL A 164 3.64 0.97 -6.22
C VAL A 164 2.83 1.16 -7.50
N ASP A 165 3.45 1.73 -8.52
CA ASP A 165 2.82 1.93 -9.83
C ASP A 165 2.55 0.59 -10.53
N PRO A 166 1.58 0.54 -11.49
CA PRO A 166 1.16 -0.70 -12.14
C PRO A 166 2.28 -1.46 -12.86
N VAL A 167 3.25 -0.77 -13.45
CA VAL A 167 4.37 -1.39 -14.18
C VAL A 167 5.31 -2.08 -13.18
N SER A 168 5.77 -1.34 -12.17
CA SER A 168 6.62 -1.88 -11.11
C SER A 168 5.94 -3.00 -10.32
N ARG A 169 4.61 -2.93 -10.15
CA ARG A 169 3.80 -3.99 -9.53
C ARG A 169 3.83 -5.28 -10.34
N LYS A 170 3.61 -5.19 -11.65
CA LYS A 170 3.71 -6.34 -12.54
C LYS A 170 5.09 -6.97 -12.49
N GLU A 171 6.15 -6.17 -12.62
CA GLU A 171 7.54 -6.65 -12.51
C GLU A 171 7.80 -7.38 -11.19
N PHE A 172 7.25 -6.87 -10.07
CA PHE A 172 7.39 -7.49 -8.76
C PHE A 172 6.73 -8.88 -8.71
N TRP A 173 5.52 -9.02 -9.22
CA TRP A 173 4.84 -10.32 -9.29
C TRP A 173 5.52 -11.29 -10.26
N ASP A 174 6.04 -10.81 -11.40
CA ASP A 174 6.83 -11.63 -12.33
C ASP A 174 8.10 -12.18 -11.65
N MET A 175 8.72 -11.42 -10.75
CA MET A 175 9.85 -11.89 -9.93
C MET A 175 9.40 -12.97 -8.92
N LEU A 176 8.27 -12.79 -8.23
CA LEU A 176 7.74 -13.80 -7.30
C LEU A 176 7.43 -15.12 -7.99
N LEU A 177 6.86 -15.07 -9.19
CA LEU A 177 6.58 -16.28 -9.99
C LEU A 177 7.87 -17.04 -10.35
N LYS A 178 8.96 -16.34 -10.65
CA LYS A 178 10.28 -16.97 -10.88
C LYS A 178 10.82 -17.63 -9.61
N LEU A 179 10.77 -16.95 -8.48
CA LEU A 179 11.20 -17.50 -7.19
C LEU A 179 10.40 -18.76 -6.81
N LYS A 180 9.09 -18.76 -7.09
CA LYS A 180 8.26 -19.97 -6.93
C LYS A 180 8.76 -21.12 -7.81
N GLN A 181 9.08 -20.86 -9.08
CA GLN A 181 9.63 -21.90 -9.99
C GLN A 181 10.95 -22.49 -9.47
N GLU A 182 11.70 -21.73 -8.69
CA GLU A 182 12.92 -22.16 -8.00
C GLU A 182 12.61 -22.93 -6.68
N GLY A 183 11.33 -23.15 -6.35
CA GLY A 183 10.88 -23.93 -5.21
C GLY A 183 10.57 -23.12 -3.95
N LEU A 184 10.64 -21.78 -3.97
CA LEU A 184 10.29 -20.95 -2.83
C LEU A 184 8.78 -20.97 -2.60
N THR A 185 8.36 -21.18 -1.34
CA THR A 185 6.96 -21.00 -0.94
C THR A 185 6.71 -19.54 -0.59
N ILE A 186 5.59 -18.99 -1.02
CA ILE A 186 5.26 -17.58 -0.81
C ILE A 186 3.85 -17.47 -0.23
N ILE A 187 3.69 -16.70 0.85
CA ILE A 187 2.38 -16.28 1.35
C ILE A 187 2.30 -14.77 1.19
N ALA A 188 1.33 -14.30 0.41
CA ALA A 188 1.16 -12.88 0.13
C ALA A 188 -0.22 -12.39 0.56
N ALA A 189 -0.26 -11.37 1.41
CA ALA A 189 -1.48 -10.62 1.69
C ALA A 189 -1.54 -9.40 0.78
N THR A 190 -2.66 -9.19 0.09
CA THR A 190 -2.88 -8.01 -0.75
C THR A 190 -4.37 -7.67 -0.82
N PRO A 191 -4.74 -6.39 -0.88
CA PRO A 191 -6.12 -5.97 -1.14
C PRO A 191 -6.46 -5.99 -2.64
N TYR A 192 -5.48 -6.19 -3.54
CA TYR A 192 -5.67 -6.07 -4.98
C TYR A 192 -6.07 -7.38 -5.63
N LEU A 193 -7.31 -7.48 -6.13
CA LEU A 193 -7.85 -8.68 -6.79
C LEU A 193 -7.03 -9.15 -7.99
N ASN A 194 -6.46 -8.23 -8.75
CA ASN A 194 -5.65 -8.57 -9.93
C ASN A 194 -4.36 -9.33 -9.57
N GLU A 195 -3.83 -9.09 -8.37
CA GLU A 195 -2.63 -9.78 -7.87
C GLU A 195 -2.94 -11.21 -7.45
N MET A 196 -4.14 -11.46 -6.97
CA MET A 196 -4.59 -12.78 -6.55
C MET A 196 -4.56 -13.82 -7.67
N LYS A 197 -4.71 -13.39 -8.93
CA LYS A 197 -4.60 -14.28 -10.10
C LYS A 197 -3.22 -14.90 -10.26
N CYS A 198 -2.20 -14.37 -9.60
CA CYS A 198 -0.84 -14.93 -9.59
C CYS A 198 -0.66 -16.02 -8.51
N CYS A 199 -1.66 -16.22 -7.63
CA CYS A 199 -1.62 -17.22 -6.57
C CYS A 199 -2.18 -18.58 -7.06
N ASP A 200 -1.72 -19.67 -6.49
CA ASP A 200 -2.27 -21.01 -6.75
C ASP A 200 -3.60 -21.23 -6.02
N ARG A 201 -3.63 -20.83 -4.75
CA ARG A 201 -4.82 -20.81 -3.90
C ARG A 201 -4.87 -19.50 -3.13
N ILE A 202 -6.07 -19.09 -2.80
CA ILE A 202 -6.30 -17.92 -1.95
C ILE A 202 -7.27 -18.24 -0.82
N ALA A 203 -7.03 -17.65 0.34
CA ALA A 203 -7.96 -17.62 1.45
C ALA A 203 -8.60 -16.23 1.54
N PHE A 204 -9.93 -16.18 1.53
CA PHE A 204 -10.68 -14.95 1.80
C PHE A 204 -10.93 -14.82 3.30
N ILE A 205 -10.35 -13.77 3.91
CA ILE A 205 -10.51 -13.47 5.33
C ILE A 205 -11.39 -12.22 5.50
N ARG A 206 -12.38 -12.31 6.39
CA ARG A 206 -13.26 -11.21 6.76
C ARG A 206 -13.61 -11.29 8.24
N GLU A 207 -13.56 -10.15 8.95
CA GLU A 207 -13.90 -10.07 10.38
C GLU A 207 -13.16 -11.10 11.26
N GLY A 208 -11.89 -11.35 10.92
CA GLY A 208 -11.02 -12.29 11.62
C GLY A 208 -11.26 -13.77 11.30
N LYS A 209 -12.15 -14.12 10.36
CA LYS A 209 -12.48 -15.51 9.97
C LYS A 209 -12.14 -15.77 8.51
N ILE A 210 -11.66 -16.97 8.21
CA ILE A 210 -11.56 -17.45 6.84
C ILE A 210 -12.94 -17.85 6.36
N GLN A 211 -13.39 -17.24 5.27
CA GLN A 211 -14.70 -17.47 4.64
C GLN A 211 -14.65 -18.59 3.59
N GLY A 212 -13.49 -18.78 2.99
CA GLY A 212 -13.26 -19.84 1.99
C GLY A 212 -11.81 -19.89 1.54
N ILE A 213 -11.40 -21.05 1.04
CA ILE A 213 -10.07 -21.31 0.46
C ILE A 213 -10.26 -22.10 -0.81
N ASP A 214 -9.85 -21.54 -1.95
CA ASP A 214 -9.89 -22.21 -3.25
C ASP A 214 -8.96 -21.49 -4.25
N THR A 215 -9.03 -21.87 -5.50
CA THR A 215 -8.38 -21.14 -6.61
C THR A 215 -8.92 -19.71 -6.71
N PRO A 216 -8.12 -18.76 -7.22
CA PRO A 216 -8.55 -17.37 -7.37
C PRO A 216 -9.91 -17.21 -8.06
N ASP A 217 -10.11 -17.91 -9.17
CA ASP A 217 -11.35 -17.79 -9.96
C ASP A 217 -12.59 -18.23 -9.18
N ARG A 218 -12.50 -19.32 -8.40
CA ARG A 218 -13.61 -19.82 -7.58
C ARG A 218 -13.94 -18.86 -6.43
N ILE A 219 -12.92 -18.36 -5.74
CA ILE A 219 -13.15 -17.37 -4.66
C ILE A 219 -13.73 -16.08 -5.21
N LEU A 220 -13.22 -15.59 -6.35
CA LEU A 220 -13.77 -14.38 -6.99
C LEU A 220 -15.23 -14.59 -7.42
N GLN A 221 -15.59 -15.76 -7.94
CA GLN A 221 -16.95 -16.09 -8.30
C GLN A 221 -17.87 -16.21 -7.07
N GLN A 222 -17.41 -16.92 -6.02
CA GLN A 222 -18.20 -17.15 -4.81
C GLN A 222 -18.46 -15.88 -4.00
N PHE A 223 -17.49 -14.96 -3.96
CA PHE A 223 -17.53 -13.73 -3.16
C PHE A 223 -17.57 -12.46 -4.01
N SER A 224 -18.03 -12.54 -5.27
CA SER A 224 -18.12 -11.41 -6.21
C SER A 224 -18.88 -10.22 -5.64
N SER A 225 -20.01 -10.45 -4.99
CA SER A 225 -20.82 -9.40 -4.36
C SER A 225 -20.12 -8.65 -3.21
N ILE A 226 -19.11 -9.28 -2.60
CA ILE A 226 -18.36 -8.69 -1.49
C ILE A 226 -17.04 -8.06 -1.99
N LEU A 227 -16.39 -8.73 -2.94
CA LEU A 227 -15.07 -8.35 -3.45
C LEU A 227 -15.13 -7.34 -4.60
N SER A 228 -16.23 -7.35 -5.35
CA SER A 228 -16.53 -6.32 -6.34
C SER A 228 -17.69 -5.50 -5.77
N PRO A 229 -17.50 -4.23 -5.45
CA PRO A 229 -18.63 -3.39 -5.10
C PRO A 229 -19.55 -3.30 -6.31
N GLU A 230 -20.61 -4.12 -6.33
CA GLU A 230 -21.72 -3.94 -7.27
C GLU A 230 -22.33 -2.58 -7.00
N GLY A 231 -22.33 -1.78 -8.05
CA GLY A 231 -23.21 -0.64 -8.13
C GLY A 231 -22.77 0.60 -7.35
N LEU A 232 -21.57 1.10 -7.55
CA LEU A 232 -21.50 2.52 -7.79
C LEU A 232 -22.21 2.75 -9.13
N SER A 233 -23.56 2.78 -9.11
CA SER A 233 -24.31 3.44 -10.17
C SER A 233 -23.89 4.91 -10.06
N PHE A 234 -22.85 5.26 -10.76
CA PHE A 234 -22.58 6.65 -11.04
C PHE A 234 -23.77 7.11 -11.87
N ASN A 235 -24.71 7.82 -11.26
CA ASN A 235 -25.56 8.71 -12.03
C ASN A 235 -24.58 9.47 -12.90
N GLU A 236 -24.72 9.37 -14.24
CA GLU A 236 -23.83 10.09 -15.14
C GLU A 236 -23.75 11.53 -14.63
N PRO A 237 -22.57 12.02 -14.24
CA PRO A 237 -22.47 13.36 -13.72
C PRO A 237 -23.01 14.28 -14.81
N GLN A 238 -23.89 15.20 -14.48
CA GLN A 238 -24.32 16.23 -15.41
C GLN A 238 -23.10 17.09 -15.74
N VAL A 239 -22.37 16.67 -16.79
CA VAL A 239 -21.22 17.38 -17.28
C VAL A 239 -21.72 18.68 -17.89
N THR A 240 -21.53 19.79 -17.18
CA THR A 240 -21.85 21.09 -17.71
C THR A 240 -20.88 21.44 -18.83
N GLY A 241 -21.30 22.23 -19.80
CA GLY A 241 -20.40 22.64 -20.92
C GLY A 241 -19.22 23.53 -20.50
N ARG A 242 -19.03 23.80 -19.20
CA ARG A 242 -17.93 24.63 -18.65
C ARG A 242 -16.76 23.76 -18.23
N TYR A 243 -15.54 24.28 -18.41
CA TYR A 243 -14.33 23.63 -17.93
C TYR A 243 -14.01 24.05 -16.50
N ALA A 244 -13.70 23.06 -15.65
CA ALA A 244 -13.18 23.27 -14.29
C ALA A 244 -11.66 23.50 -14.33
N ILE A 245 -10.97 22.85 -15.29
CA ILE A 245 -9.52 22.98 -15.48
C ILE A 245 -9.25 23.12 -16.96
N GLU A 246 -8.43 24.09 -17.35
CA GLU A 246 -7.88 24.22 -18.71
C GLU A 246 -6.38 24.43 -18.60
N VAL A 247 -5.59 23.66 -19.34
CA VAL A 247 -4.12 23.68 -19.31
C VAL A 247 -3.59 23.63 -20.74
N GLU A 248 -2.64 24.49 -21.06
CA GLU A 248 -1.99 24.59 -22.36
C GLU A 248 -0.47 24.73 -22.17
N GLY A 249 0.28 23.73 -22.67
CA GLY A 249 1.74 23.71 -22.66
C GLY A 249 2.36 23.80 -21.26
N LEU A 250 1.66 23.33 -20.21
CA LEU A 250 2.11 23.48 -18.82
C LEU A 250 3.45 22.76 -18.60
N THR A 251 4.43 23.53 -18.14
CA THR A 251 5.81 23.05 -17.99
C THR A 251 6.34 23.38 -16.60
N LYS A 252 7.12 22.46 -16.04
CA LYS A 252 7.88 22.69 -14.80
C LYS A 252 9.30 22.15 -14.92
N GLN A 253 10.26 23.06 -14.73
CA GLN A 253 11.67 22.74 -14.67
C GLN A 253 12.25 23.02 -13.29
N PHE A 254 13.20 22.22 -12.86
CA PHE A 254 14.02 22.38 -11.67
C PHE A 254 15.50 22.32 -12.09
N GLY A 255 16.11 23.50 -12.28
CA GLY A 255 17.43 23.58 -12.92
C GLY A 255 17.40 22.94 -14.32
N ASN A 256 18.27 21.95 -14.56
CA ASN A 256 18.32 21.22 -15.84
C ASN A 256 17.33 20.05 -15.95
N PHE A 257 16.53 19.80 -14.92
CA PHE A 257 15.56 18.69 -14.91
C PHE A 257 14.17 19.19 -15.23
N THR A 258 13.56 18.67 -16.30
CA THR A 258 12.16 18.94 -16.67
C THR A 258 11.27 17.89 -16.02
N ALA A 259 10.49 18.29 -15.01
CA ALA A 259 9.59 17.40 -14.27
C ALA A 259 8.21 17.27 -14.95
N VAL A 260 7.75 18.31 -15.61
CA VAL A 260 6.52 18.33 -16.43
C VAL A 260 6.86 19.04 -17.72
N ASP A 261 6.58 18.39 -18.85
CA ASP A 261 6.96 18.88 -20.15
C ASP A 261 5.73 19.11 -21.05
N HIS A 262 5.37 20.38 -21.27
CA HIS A 262 4.37 20.88 -22.22
C HIS A 262 3.03 20.12 -22.23
N ILE A 263 2.48 19.75 -21.04
CA ILE A 263 1.20 19.03 -20.98
C ILE A 263 0.02 19.97 -21.26
N SER A 264 -0.95 19.48 -22.03
CA SER A 264 -2.19 20.21 -22.36
C SER A 264 -3.39 19.29 -22.21
N PHE A 265 -4.41 19.73 -21.47
CA PHE A 265 -5.66 19.00 -21.27
C PHE A 265 -6.74 19.92 -20.71
N LYS A 266 -7.98 19.45 -20.75
CA LYS A 266 -9.15 20.14 -20.19
C LYS A 266 -9.98 19.16 -19.37
N VAL A 267 -10.54 19.62 -18.28
CA VAL A 267 -11.45 18.86 -17.40
C VAL A 267 -12.75 19.62 -17.28
N ARG A 268 -13.87 18.99 -17.56
CA ARG A 268 -15.19 19.61 -17.46
C ARG A 268 -15.69 19.61 -16.00
N GLN A 269 -16.58 20.52 -15.68
CA GLN A 269 -17.24 20.50 -14.37
C GLN A 269 -18.09 19.22 -14.25
N GLY A 270 -17.97 18.53 -13.10
CA GLY A 270 -18.63 17.24 -12.85
C GLY A 270 -17.91 16.03 -13.41
N GLU A 271 -16.78 16.20 -14.11
CA GLU A 271 -15.99 15.10 -14.66
C GLU A 271 -15.01 14.54 -13.62
N ILE A 272 -14.84 13.21 -13.60
CA ILE A 272 -13.74 12.53 -12.88
C ILE A 272 -12.61 12.32 -13.89
N PHE A 273 -11.51 13.03 -13.70
CA PHE A 273 -10.35 12.96 -14.57
C PHE A 273 -9.19 12.23 -13.89
N GLY A 274 -8.67 11.19 -14.53
CA GLY A 274 -7.58 10.36 -14.01
C GLY A 274 -6.20 10.74 -14.58
N PHE A 275 -5.23 11.04 -13.71
CA PHE A 275 -3.82 11.17 -14.07
C PHE A 275 -3.12 9.82 -13.95
N LEU A 276 -2.80 9.17 -15.08
CA LEU A 276 -2.08 7.90 -15.13
C LEU A 276 -0.62 8.10 -15.54
N GLY A 277 0.25 7.25 -15.05
CA GLY A 277 1.66 7.23 -15.41
C GLY A 277 2.54 6.61 -14.32
N ALA A 278 3.78 6.27 -14.69
CA ALA A 278 4.78 5.70 -13.79
C ALA A 278 5.12 6.64 -12.62
N ASN A 279 5.73 6.10 -11.56
CA ASN A 279 6.27 6.92 -10.49
C ASN A 279 7.41 7.78 -11.03
N GLY A 280 7.42 9.06 -10.65
CA GLY A 280 8.37 10.04 -11.19
C GLY A 280 7.96 10.71 -12.51
N ALA A 281 6.83 10.32 -13.14
CA ALA A 281 6.34 10.94 -14.39
C ALA A 281 5.80 12.37 -14.24
N GLY A 282 6.02 13.05 -13.11
CA GLY A 282 5.60 14.44 -12.92
C GLY A 282 4.16 14.65 -12.44
N LYS A 283 3.35 13.59 -12.23
CA LYS A 283 1.95 13.71 -11.80
C LYS A 283 1.74 14.63 -10.59
N THR A 284 2.48 14.38 -9.51
CA THR A 284 2.41 15.19 -8.28
C THR A 284 2.84 16.63 -8.52
N THR A 285 3.83 16.85 -9.40
CA THR A 285 4.30 18.20 -9.76
C THR A 285 3.20 18.95 -10.53
N ALA A 286 2.55 18.29 -11.50
CA ALA A 286 1.42 18.85 -12.23
C ALA A 286 0.25 19.20 -11.27
N MET A 287 -0.14 18.28 -10.38
CA MET A 287 -1.17 18.52 -9.38
C MET A 287 -0.82 19.72 -8.47
N ARG A 288 0.43 19.83 -8.03
CA ARG A 288 0.87 20.98 -7.20
C ARG A 288 0.79 22.31 -7.94
N MET A 289 1.06 22.34 -9.24
CA MET A 289 0.87 23.55 -10.06
C MET A 289 -0.61 23.90 -10.17
N LEU A 290 -1.48 22.94 -10.45
CA LEU A 290 -2.93 23.14 -10.54
C LEU A 290 -3.54 23.62 -9.21
N CYS A 291 -3.00 23.16 -8.09
CA CYS A 291 -3.43 23.61 -6.75
C CYS A 291 -2.83 24.96 -6.30
N GLY A 292 -2.06 25.63 -7.15
CA GLY A 292 -1.39 26.88 -6.78
C GLY A 292 -0.29 26.73 -5.72
N LEU A 293 0.22 25.49 -5.52
CA LEU A 293 1.28 25.18 -4.55
C LEU A 293 2.69 25.26 -5.17
N SER A 294 2.78 25.35 -6.48
CA SER A 294 4.03 25.47 -7.23
C SER A 294 3.80 26.30 -8.47
N GLN A 295 4.66 27.28 -8.72
CA GLN A 295 4.59 28.09 -9.94
C GLN A 295 5.05 27.28 -11.15
N PRO A 296 4.34 27.33 -12.29
CA PRO A 296 4.82 26.79 -13.56
C PRO A 296 6.05 27.58 -14.05
N THR A 297 6.91 26.96 -14.83
CA THR A 297 8.02 27.62 -15.53
C THR A 297 7.66 27.96 -16.98
N GLY A 298 6.57 27.43 -17.50
CA GLY A 298 6.03 27.71 -18.82
C GLY A 298 4.60 27.20 -18.98
N GLY A 299 3.96 27.63 -20.05
CA GLY A 299 2.57 27.32 -20.35
C GLY A 299 1.57 28.16 -19.57
N LYS A 300 0.29 27.81 -19.71
CA LYS A 300 -0.85 28.51 -19.06
C LYS A 300 -1.79 27.48 -18.44
N GLY A 301 -2.48 27.88 -17.39
CA GLY A 301 -3.51 27.04 -16.81
C GLY A 301 -4.50 27.84 -15.98
N THR A 302 -5.77 27.42 -16.03
CA THR A 302 -6.84 27.96 -15.17
C THR A 302 -7.50 26.83 -14.40
N VAL A 303 -7.84 27.09 -13.14
CA VAL A 303 -8.59 26.21 -12.27
C VAL A 303 -9.73 27.00 -11.65
N ALA A 304 -10.95 26.48 -11.79
CA ALA A 304 -12.17 27.17 -11.36
C ALA A 304 -12.29 28.61 -11.91
N GLY A 305 -11.76 28.85 -13.13
CA GLY A 305 -11.76 30.15 -13.79
C GLY A 305 -10.63 31.10 -13.37
N PHE A 306 -9.74 30.69 -12.45
CA PHE A 306 -8.61 31.50 -11.96
C PHE A 306 -7.29 31.00 -12.53
N ASP A 307 -6.41 31.92 -12.95
CA ASP A 307 -5.08 31.61 -13.43
C ASP A 307 -4.17 31.07 -12.31
N ILE A 308 -3.55 29.90 -12.58
CA ILE A 308 -2.74 29.19 -11.56
C ILE A 308 -1.41 29.90 -11.23
N ALA A 309 -0.92 30.78 -12.10
CA ALA A 309 0.33 31.50 -11.88
C ALA A 309 0.11 32.82 -11.14
N THR A 310 -0.92 33.58 -11.49
CA THR A 310 -1.16 34.94 -10.97
C THR A 310 -2.24 35.01 -9.90
N GLN A 311 -3.22 34.08 -9.95
CA GLN A 311 -4.38 34.07 -9.05
C GLN A 311 -4.41 32.82 -8.16
N TYR A 312 -3.25 32.31 -7.78
CA TYR A 312 -3.12 31.06 -7.02
C TYR A 312 -3.83 31.08 -5.65
N GLU A 313 -3.97 32.23 -5.00
CA GLU A 313 -4.73 32.36 -3.75
C GLU A 313 -6.24 32.16 -3.96
N GLN A 314 -6.79 32.63 -5.08
CA GLN A 314 -8.19 32.39 -5.45
C GLN A 314 -8.41 30.91 -5.80
N VAL A 315 -7.45 30.29 -6.50
CA VAL A 315 -7.49 28.85 -6.77
C VAL A 315 -7.58 28.06 -5.47
N LYS A 316 -6.69 28.31 -4.50
CA LYS A 316 -6.66 27.62 -3.19
C LYS A 316 -8.00 27.69 -2.45
N LYS A 317 -8.72 28.82 -2.55
CA LYS A 317 -10.03 29.00 -1.92
C LYS A 317 -11.16 28.22 -2.58
N LYS A 318 -10.95 27.71 -3.81
CA LYS A 318 -11.98 27.02 -4.63
C LYS A 318 -11.76 25.52 -4.79
N ILE A 319 -10.66 25.01 -4.28
CA ILE A 319 -10.31 23.59 -4.39
C ILE A 319 -10.23 22.92 -3.03
N GLY A 320 -10.54 21.62 -2.98
CA GLY A 320 -10.09 20.71 -1.92
C GLY A 320 -8.86 19.95 -2.39
N TYR A 321 -7.87 19.78 -1.54
CA TYR A 321 -6.65 19.03 -1.86
C TYR A 321 -6.37 17.96 -0.81
N MET A 322 -6.36 16.72 -1.24
CA MET A 322 -5.93 15.60 -0.42
C MET A 322 -4.54 15.13 -0.88
N SER A 323 -3.55 15.24 -0.01
CA SER A 323 -2.18 14.84 -0.33
C SER A 323 -1.99 13.32 -0.26
N GLN A 324 -1.02 12.79 -1.01
CA GLN A 324 -0.64 11.38 -0.95
C GLN A 324 -0.11 10.96 0.44
N LYS A 325 0.59 11.86 1.12
CA LYS A 325 1.03 11.62 2.50
C LYS A 325 -0.10 11.99 3.44
N PHE A 326 -0.29 11.16 4.46
CA PHE A 326 -1.23 11.45 5.53
C PHE A 326 -0.92 12.83 6.11
N SER A 327 -1.91 13.72 6.09
CA SER A 327 -1.74 15.13 6.42
C SER A 327 -2.63 15.60 7.58
N LEU A 328 -3.42 14.69 8.16
CA LEU A 328 -4.20 14.99 9.35
C LEU A 328 -3.30 15.01 10.58
N TYR A 329 -3.69 15.75 11.59
CA TYR A 329 -3.01 15.83 12.87
C TYR A 329 -3.37 14.59 13.69
N GLU A 330 -2.40 13.70 13.88
CA GLU A 330 -2.59 12.42 14.55
C GLU A 330 -2.99 12.54 16.03
N ASP A 331 -2.57 13.63 16.70
CA ASP A 331 -2.86 13.91 18.09
C ASP A 331 -4.22 14.64 18.31
N LEU A 332 -4.92 14.97 17.23
CA LEU A 332 -6.26 15.51 17.28
C LEU A 332 -7.30 14.43 17.05
N LYS A 333 -8.48 14.61 17.64
CA LYS A 333 -9.65 13.80 17.37
C LYS A 333 -10.16 14.01 15.94
N VAL A 334 -10.96 13.09 15.45
CA VAL A 334 -11.55 13.16 14.10
C VAL A 334 -12.31 14.49 13.92
N TRP A 335 -13.20 14.86 14.85
CA TRP A 335 -13.95 16.11 14.76
C TRP A 335 -13.08 17.37 14.88
N GLU A 336 -11.98 17.30 15.63
CA GLU A 336 -11.06 18.42 15.79
C GLU A 336 -10.28 18.70 14.50
N ASN A 337 -9.86 17.66 13.79
CA ASN A 337 -9.29 17.80 12.45
C ASN A 337 -10.28 18.44 11.47
N ILE A 338 -11.55 17.97 11.47
CA ILE A 338 -12.59 18.56 10.60
C ILE A 338 -12.77 20.06 10.94
N ARG A 339 -12.86 20.41 12.23
CA ARG A 339 -13.00 21.79 12.67
C ARG A 339 -11.83 22.66 12.23
N LEU A 340 -10.59 22.16 12.37
CA LEU A 340 -9.38 22.85 11.98
C LEU A 340 -9.40 23.18 10.48
N TYR A 341 -9.63 22.17 9.63
CA TYR A 341 -9.66 22.37 8.19
C TYR A 341 -10.84 23.25 7.75
N ALA A 342 -12.02 23.04 8.28
CA ALA A 342 -13.18 23.87 7.98
C ALA A 342 -12.95 25.35 8.36
N GLY A 343 -12.29 25.60 9.50
CA GLY A 343 -11.88 26.95 9.92
C GLY A 343 -10.88 27.59 8.96
N ILE A 344 -9.92 26.84 8.42
CA ILE A 344 -8.97 27.31 7.38
C ILE A 344 -9.73 27.80 6.13
N TYR A 345 -10.83 27.11 5.77
CA TYR A 345 -11.70 27.49 4.65
C TYR A 345 -12.72 28.60 5.02
N GLY A 346 -12.66 29.16 6.23
CA GLY A 346 -13.49 30.30 6.66
C GLY A 346 -14.92 29.93 7.04
N MET A 347 -15.19 28.67 7.39
CA MET A 347 -16.50 28.26 7.88
C MET A 347 -16.70 28.71 9.33
N SER A 348 -17.92 29.15 9.66
CA SER A 348 -18.30 29.51 11.03
C SER A 348 -18.45 28.26 11.91
N ASP A 349 -18.24 28.40 13.22
CA ASP A 349 -18.40 27.29 14.18
C ASP A 349 -19.78 26.62 14.11
N LYS A 350 -20.85 27.39 13.83
CA LYS A 350 -22.20 26.89 13.65
C LYS A 350 -22.32 25.98 12.43
N GLU A 351 -21.80 26.42 11.28
CA GLU A 351 -21.79 25.61 10.04
C GLU A 351 -20.93 24.35 10.20
N ILE A 352 -19.81 24.44 10.92
CA ILE A 352 -18.94 23.31 11.20
C ILE A 352 -19.68 22.26 12.03
N ALA A 353 -20.37 22.68 13.11
CA ALA A 353 -21.13 21.78 13.97
C ALA A 353 -22.25 21.06 13.19
N GLU A 354 -23.02 21.78 12.38
CA GLU A 354 -24.12 21.24 11.57
C GLU A 354 -23.63 20.25 10.49
N LYS A 355 -22.47 20.50 9.88
CA LYS A 355 -21.95 19.68 8.76
C LYS A 355 -21.09 18.52 9.21
N THR A 356 -20.43 18.61 10.37
CA THR A 356 -19.50 17.58 10.85
C THR A 356 -20.16 16.22 10.97
N ASP A 357 -21.29 16.15 11.67
CA ASP A 357 -21.98 14.87 11.89
C ASP A 357 -22.52 14.28 10.59
N LYS A 358 -23.05 15.11 9.70
CA LYS A 358 -23.51 14.68 8.38
C LYS A 358 -22.39 14.11 7.52
N VAL A 359 -21.21 14.73 7.52
CA VAL A 359 -20.05 14.22 6.76
C VAL A 359 -19.53 12.92 7.38
N LEU A 360 -19.46 12.83 8.71
CA LEU A 360 -19.05 11.61 9.39
C LEU A 360 -20.01 10.45 9.17
N GLU A 361 -21.31 10.72 9.15
CA GLU A 361 -22.34 9.73 8.83
C GLU A 361 -22.18 9.21 7.40
N GLN A 362 -22.01 10.10 6.42
CA GLN A 362 -21.78 9.73 5.02
C GLN A 362 -20.51 8.89 4.82
N LEU A 363 -19.49 9.10 5.64
CA LEU A 363 -18.22 8.35 5.60
C LEU A 363 -18.23 7.10 6.50
N GLY A 364 -19.30 6.84 7.25
CA GLY A 364 -19.37 5.73 8.21
C GLY A 364 -18.47 5.90 9.43
N LEU A 365 -18.05 7.15 9.74
CA LEU A 365 -17.09 7.49 10.81
C LEU A 365 -17.74 8.18 12.02
N LEU A 366 -19.08 8.16 12.14
CA LEU A 366 -19.78 8.87 13.20
C LEU A 366 -19.39 8.35 14.61
N ASN A 367 -19.21 7.03 14.72
CA ASN A 367 -18.79 6.40 15.99
C ASN A 367 -17.35 6.78 16.37
N GLU A 368 -16.51 7.11 15.39
CA GLU A 368 -15.11 7.47 15.58
C GLU A 368 -14.89 8.98 15.81
N LYS A 369 -15.97 9.76 15.88
CA LYS A 369 -15.94 11.23 16.01
C LYS A 369 -14.98 11.71 17.10
N ASN A 370 -14.98 11.02 18.26
CA ASN A 370 -14.18 11.39 19.42
C ASN A 370 -12.87 10.62 19.56
N THR A 371 -12.55 9.76 18.61
CA THR A 371 -11.32 8.94 18.59
C THR A 371 -10.16 9.79 18.06
N LEU A 372 -8.96 9.58 18.61
CA LEU A 372 -7.74 10.21 18.08
C LEU A 372 -7.42 9.62 16.70
N VAL A 373 -6.95 10.45 15.77
CA VAL A 373 -6.66 10.03 14.40
C VAL A 373 -5.52 9.00 14.30
N ARG A 374 -4.63 8.96 15.29
CA ARG A 374 -3.55 7.95 15.39
C ARG A 374 -3.98 6.57 15.91
N SER A 375 -5.21 6.40 16.35
CA SER A 375 -5.71 5.21 17.07
C SER A 375 -6.00 4.05 16.15
#